data_adc230141551e16fd239b47cd5473e8d
#
_entry.id   adc230141551e16fd239b47cd5473e8d
#
_cell.length_a   1.000
_cell.length_b   1.000
_cell.length_c   1.000
_cell.angle_alpha   90.00
_cell.angle_beta   90.00
_cell.angle_gamma   90.00
#
_symmetry.space_group_name_H-M   'P 1'
#
loop_
_entity.id
_entity.type
_entity.pdbx_description
1 polymer ?
#
loop_
_entity_poly.entity_id
_entity_poly.type
_entity_poly.pdbx_seq_one_letter_code
_entity_poly.pdbx_strand_id
1 'polypeptide(L)'
;MVNYNFQAGKLIKDAIREVNVSHRSISMTEVLIGSGVVGSDSALSWIRNGETKDLMRYAVVMNEVTKKLPSNRLVYYRLKMFDILVMAAEAQAQKGRHNKW
;
A
#
# COMPACT_ATOMS: atom_id res chain seq x y z
N MET A 1 11.95 6.61 15.47
CA MET A 1 10.99 5.50 15.34
C MET A 1 10.58 5.32 13.89
N VAL A 2 10.57 4.08 13.39
CA VAL A 2 10.20 3.81 11.99
C VAL A 2 8.68 3.71 11.88
N ASN A 3 8.10 4.44 10.94
CA ASN A 3 6.67 4.37 10.65
C ASN A 3 6.47 3.52 9.39
N TYR A 4 6.20 2.24 9.58
CA TYR A 4 6.02 1.30 8.47
C TYR A 4 4.76 1.58 7.65
N ASN A 5 3.70 2.05 8.30
CA ASN A 5 2.48 2.41 7.59
C ASN A 5 2.73 3.57 6.63
N PHE A 6 3.51 4.55 7.07
CA PHE A 6 3.92 5.67 6.22
C PHE A 6 4.74 5.18 5.03
N GLN A 7 5.68 4.25 5.26
CA GLN A 7 6.49 3.66 4.19
C GLN A 7 5.62 2.90 3.19
N ALA A 8 4.66 2.14 3.67
CA ALA A 8 3.73 1.41 2.81
C ALA A 8 2.90 2.37 1.94
N GLY A 9 2.37 3.43 2.56
CA GLY A 9 1.60 4.45 1.84
C GLY A 9 2.44 5.16 0.78
N LYS A 10 3.68 5.49 1.11
CA LYS A 10 4.60 6.12 0.17
C LYS A 10 4.90 5.21 -1.01
N LEU A 11 5.08 3.93 -0.76
CA LEU A 11 5.32 2.95 -1.83
C LEU A 11 4.12 2.86 -2.77
N ILE A 12 2.91 2.91 -2.23
CA ILE A 12 1.69 2.95 -3.04
C ILE A 12 1.64 4.22 -3.90
N LYS A 13 2.01 5.38 -3.33
CA LYS A 13 2.10 6.63 -4.12
C LYS A 13 3.05 6.47 -5.30
N ASP A 14 4.22 5.86 -5.06
CA ASP A 14 5.21 5.65 -6.10
C ASP A 14 4.68 4.73 -7.20
N ALA A 15 4.00 3.65 -6.83
CA ALA A 15 3.41 2.72 -7.78
C ALA A 15 2.32 3.39 -8.62
N ILE A 16 1.45 4.17 -7.98
CA ILE A 16 0.39 4.91 -8.67
C ILE A 16 1.00 5.90 -9.67
N ARG A 17 2.05 6.61 -9.27
CA ARG A 17 2.74 7.55 -10.15
C ARG A 17 3.32 6.82 -11.36
N GLU A 18 3.92 5.66 -11.15
CA GLU A 18 4.50 4.87 -12.24
C GLU A 18 3.42 4.41 -13.22
N VAL A 19 2.25 3.97 -12.72
CA VAL A 19 1.11 3.63 -13.57
C VAL A 19 0.64 4.84 -14.36
N ASN A 20 0.52 5.99 -13.71
CA ASN A 20 0.04 7.22 -14.36
C ASN A 20 0.97 7.68 -15.48
N VAL A 21 2.27 7.47 -15.36
CA VAL A 21 3.24 7.78 -16.41
C VAL A 21 3.05 6.84 -17.61
N SER A 22 2.85 5.55 -17.34
CA SER A 22 2.72 4.52 -18.38
C SER A 22 1.34 4.49 -19.04
N HIS A 23 0.30 4.85 -18.30
CA HIS A 23 -1.10 4.77 -18.72
C HIS A 23 -1.82 6.09 -18.44
N ARG A 24 -1.51 7.12 -19.22
CA ARG A 24 -2.00 8.49 -18.97
C ARG A 24 -3.51 8.64 -19.06
N SER A 25 -4.19 7.75 -19.78
CA SER A 25 -5.64 7.79 -19.90
C SER A 25 -6.38 7.14 -18.73
N ILE A 26 -5.64 6.51 -17.80
CA ILE A 26 -6.24 5.78 -16.68
C ILE A 26 -6.09 6.60 -15.40
N SER A 27 -7.22 6.77 -14.69
CA SER A 27 -7.20 7.30 -13.33
C SER A 27 -7.16 6.12 -12.35
N MET A 28 -6.04 5.93 -11.66
CA MET A 28 -5.94 4.86 -10.66
C MET A 28 -6.92 5.06 -9.52
N THR A 29 -7.24 6.30 -9.16
CA THR A 29 -8.26 6.58 -8.15
C THR A 29 -9.61 5.98 -8.56
N GLU A 30 -10.04 6.22 -9.79
CA GLU A 30 -11.28 5.66 -10.31
C GLU A 30 -11.25 4.15 -10.39
N VAL A 31 -10.11 3.58 -10.81
CA VAL A 31 -9.95 2.13 -10.88
C VAL A 31 -10.08 1.50 -9.50
N LEU A 32 -9.42 2.07 -8.50
CA LEU A 32 -9.43 1.52 -7.14
C LEU A 32 -10.81 1.63 -6.49
N ILE A 33 -11.50 2.73 -6.70
CA ILE A 33 -12.88 2.91 -6.19
C ILE A 33 -13.84 1.99 -6.95
N GLY A 34 -13.72 1.94 -8.27
CA GLY A 34 -14.58 1.13 -9.12
C GLY A 34 -14.45 -0.38 -8.86
N SER A 35 -13.26 -0.84 -8.47
CA SER A 35 -13.03 -2.25 -8.14
C SER A 35 -13.49 -2.61 -6.72
N GLY A 36 -13.84 -1.61 -5.90
CA GLY A 36 -14.22 -1.82 -4.50
C GLY A 36 -13.04 -2.01 -3.56
N VAL A 37 -11.80 -1.85 -4.05
CA VAL A 37 -10.60 -1.99 -3.21
C VAL A 37 -10.52 -0.87 -2.19
N VAL A 38 -10.93 0.33 -2.57
CA VAL A 38 -11.12 1.44 -1.62
C VAL A 38 -12.55 1.96 -1.78
N GLY A 39 -13.11 2.45 -0.68
CA GLY A 39 -14.51 2.89 -0.67
C GLY A 39 -14.71 4.33 -1.11
N SER A 40 -13.67 5.16 -1.07
CA SER A 40 -13.78 6.58 -1.36
C SER A 40 -12.40 7.20 -1.59
N ASP A 41 -12.39 8.44 -2.10
CA ASP A 41 -11.16 9.24 -2.22
C ASP A 41 -10.49 9.43 -0.86
N SER A 42 -11.28 9.66 0.17
CA SER A 42 -10.76 9.83 1.54
C SER A 42 -10.04 8.58 2.02
N ALA A 43 -10.62 7.41 1.80
CA ALA A 43 -10.01 6.13 2.17
C ALA A 43 -8.67 5.94 1.46
N LEU A 44 -8.58 6.28 0.18
CA LEU A 44 -7.33 6.20 -0.57
C LEU A 44 -6.31 7.19 -0.04
N SER A 45 -6.73 8.39 0.30
CA SER A 45 -5.85 9.41 0.89
C SER A 45 -5.25 8.92 2.20
N TRP A 46 -6.06 8.31 3.07
CA TRP A 46 -5.58 7.74 4.33
C TRP A 46 -4.53 6.66 4.11
N ILE A 47 -4.73 5.81 3.12
CA ILE A 47 -3.77 4.76 2.77
C ILE A 47 -2.45 5.40 2.30
N ARG A 48 -2.53 6.35 1.37
CA ARG A 48 -1.33 7.01 0.83
C ARG A 48 -0.53 7.76 1.90
N ASN A 49 -1.22 8.28 2.91
CA ASN A 49 -0.58 9.03 3.99
C ASN A 49 -0.15 8.14 5.17
N GLY A 50 -0.41 6.83 5.09
CA GLY A 50 -0.03 5.90 6.14
C GLY A 50 -0.92 6.00 7.38
N GLU A 51 -2.13 6.52 7.24
CA GLU A 51 -3.06 6.70 8.35
C GLU A 51 -3.95 5.49 8.59
N THR A 52 -4.04 4.60 7.61
CA THR A 52 -4.80 3.35 7.74
C THR A 52 -4.03 2.38 8.62
N LYS A 53 -4.68 1.84 9.64
CA LYS A 53 -4.04 0.93 10.60
C LYS A 53 -4.08 -0.53 10.19
N ASP A 54 -5.03 -0.91 9.35
CA ASP A 54 -5.15 -2.29 8.87
C ASP A 54 -4.09 -2.55 7.79
N LEU A 55 -3.07 -3.33 8.16
CA LEU A 55 -1.93 -3.62 7.28
C LEU A 55 -2.34 -4.32 6.00
N MET A 56 -3.38 -5.15 6.04
CA MET A 56 -3.85 -5.86 4.85
C MET A 56 -4.37 -4.93 3.76
N ARG A 57 -4.87 -3.75 4.14
CA ARG A 57 -5.34 -2.77 3.17
C ARG A 57 -4.24 -2.31 2.23
N TYR A 58 -3.04 -2.13 2.75
CA TYR A 58 -1.90 -1.74 1.90
C TYR A 58 -1.58 -2.81 0.87
N ALA A 59 -1.61 -4.08 1.28
CA ALA A 59 -1.36 -5.20 0.36
C ALA A 59 -2.43 -5.28 -0.72
N VAL A 60 -3.69 -5.14 -0.35
CA VAL A 60 -4.82 -5.23 -1.29
C VAL A 60 -4.74 -4.11 -2.33
N VAL A 61 -4.47 -2.87 -1.88
CA VAL A 61 -4.33 -1.73 -2.78
C VAL A 61 -3.12 -1.90 -3.70
N MET A 62 -1.98 -2.32 -3.15
CA MET A 62 -0.77 -2.52 -3.96
C MET A 62 -1.00 -3.61 -5.03
N ASN A 63 -1.67 -4.70 -4.68
CA ASN A 63 -1.99 -5.74 -5.65
C ASN A 63 -2.82 -5.21 -6.81
N GLU A 64 -3.79 -4.35 -6.52
CA GLU A 64 -4.65 -3.79 -7.58
C GLU A 64 -3.89 -2.80 -8.45
N VAL A 65 -3.11 -1.89 -7.84
CA VAL A 65 -2.32 -0.91 -8.58
C VAL A 65 -1.33 -1.59 -9.52
N THR A 66 -0.62 -2.59 -9.03
CA THR A 66 0.46 -3.25 -9.77
C THR A 66 -0.04 -4.10 -10.94
N LYS A 67 -1.33 -4.44 -10.99
CA LYS A 67 -1.90 -5.13 -12.16
C LYS A 67 -1.70 -4.34 -13.46
N LYS A 68 -1.51 -3.02 -13.36
CA LYS A 68 -1.29 -2.14 -14.51
C LYS A 68 0.18 -2.00 -14.89
N LEU A 69 1.08 -2.65 -14.16
CA LEU A 69 2.53 -2.54 -14.38
C LEU A 69 3.08 -3.78 -15.09
N PRO A 70 4.21 -3.64 -15.82
CA PRO A 70 4.93 -4.81 -16.35
C PRO A 70 5.36 -5.74 -15.23
N SER A 71 5.56 -7.03 -15.56
CA SER A 71 5.83 -8.07 -14.58
C SER A 71 7.01 -7.75 -13.64
N ASN A 72 8.11 -7.20 -14.18
CA ASN A 72 9.28 -6.88 -13.36
C ASN A 72 8.98 -5.78 -12.35
N ARG A 73 8.16 -4.79 -12.71
CA ARG A 73 7.79 -3.70 -11.80
C ARG A 73 6.73 -4.16 -10.80
N LEU A 74 5.80 -4.99 -11.24
CA LEU A 74 4.81 -5.60 -10.36
C LEU A 74 5.51 -6.38 -9.23
N VAL A 75 6.47 -7.24 -9.58
CA VAL A 75 7.21 -8.04 -8.60
C VAL A 75 7.98 -7.14 -7.65
N TYR A 76 8.65 -6.11 -8.18
CA TYR A 76 9.41 -5.15 -7.37
C TYR A 76 8.55 -4.54 -6.27
N TYR A 77 7.39 -3.99 -6.63
CA TYR A 77 6.51 -3.32 -5.67
C TYR A 77 5.89 -4.29 -4.68
N ARG A 78 5.47 -5.46 -5.15
CA ARG A 78 4.83 -6.45 -4.27
C ARG A 78 5.81 -7.02 -3.26
N LEU A 79 7.06 -7.27 -3.65
CA LEU A 79 8.07 -7.76 -2.71
C LEU A 79 8.44 -6.69 -1.68
N LYS A 80 8.60 -5.45 -2.11
CA LYS A 80 8.88 -4.34 -1.18
C LYS A 80 7.73 -4.15 -0.19
N MET A 81 6.50 -4.21 -0.67
CA MET A 81 5.34 -4.10 0.21
C MET A 81 5.32 -5.24 1.23
N PHE A 82 5.57 -6.47 0.78
CA PHE A 82 5.61 -7.62 1.67
C PHE A 82 6.64 -7.43 2.79
N ASP A 83 7.84 -6.97 2.45
CA ASP A 83 8.90 -6.72 3.44
C ASP A 83 8.46 -5.67 4.47
N ILE A 84 7.88 -4.58 4.01
CA ILE A 84 7.40 -3.52 4.91
C ILE A 84 6.33 -4.06 5.86
N LEU A 85 5.37 -4.83 5.33
CA LEU A 85 4.27 -5.35 6.14
C LEU A 85 4.73 -6.41 7.14
N VAL A 86 5.72 -7.22 6.77
CA VAL A 86 6.31 -8.20 7.70
C VAL A 86 6.99 -7.46 8.85
N MET A 87 7.79 -6.44 8.55
CA MET A 87 8.44 -5.65 9.58
C MET A 87 7.43 -4.93 10.48
N ALA A 88 6.35 -4.42 9.91
CA ALA A 88 5.28 -3.78 10.67
C ALA A 88 4.61 -4.77 11.62
N ALA A 89 4.31 -5.97 11.12
CA ALA A 89 3.68 -7.01 11.92
C ALA A 89 4.58 -7.47 13.05
N GLU A 90 5.87 -7.63 12.78
CA GLU A 90 6.86 -7.99 13.81
C GLU A 90 6.97 -6.93 14.89
N ALA A 91 6.98 -5.66 14.50
CA ALA A 91 7.04 -4.54 15.44
C ALA A 91 5.80 -4.52 16.36
N GLN A 92 4.62 -4.77 15.79
CA GLN A 92 3.38 -4.85 16.55
C GLN A 92 3.39 -6.05 17.53
N ALA A 93 3.91 -7.19 17.08
CA ALA A 93 4.00 -8.38 17.93
C ALA A 93 4.95 -8.16 19.10
N GLN A 94 6.10 -7.53 18.87
CA GLN A 94 7.06 -7.19 19.92
C GLN A 94 6.46 -6.22 20.93
N LYS A 95 5.74 -5.22 20.44
CA LYS A 95 5.07 -4.25 21.31
C LYS A 95 4.01 -4.94 22.18
N GLY A 96 3.25 -5.86 21.58
CA GLY A 96 2.26 -6.64 22.30
C GLY A 96 2.87 -7.51 23.39
N ARG A 97 4.00 -8.16 23.11
CA ARG A 97 4.74 -8.96 24.09
C ARG A 97 5.24 -8.09 25.23
N HIS A 98 5.80 -6.94 24.91
CA HIS A 98 6.33 -6.02 25.90
C HIS A 98 5.23 -5.55 26.87
N ASN A 99 4.04 -5.32 26.37
CA ASN A 99 2.91 -4.84 27.15
C ASN A 99 2.29 -5.90 28.07
N LYS A 100 2.66 -7.15 27.92
CA LYS A 100 2.18 -8.23 28.79
C LYS A 100 2.93 -8.34 30.10
N TRP A 101 4.03 -7.64 30.24
CA TRP A 101 4.88 -7.64 31.43
C TRP A 101 4.78 -6.33 32.16
#